data_dacc62483080c64022105798debfadf4
#
_entry.id   dacc62483080c64022105798debfadf4
#
_cell.length_a   1.000
_cell.length_b   1.000
_cell.length_c   1.000
_cell.angle_alpha   90.00
_cell.angle_beta   90.00
_cell.angle_gamma   90.00
#
_symmetry.space_group_name_H-M   'P 1'
#
loop_
_entity.id
_entity.type
_entity.pdbx_description
1 polymer ?
#
loop_
_entity_poly.entity_id
_entity_poly.type
_entity_poly.pdbx_seq_one_letter_code
_entity_poly.pdbx_strand_id
1 'polypeptide(L)'
;MKLIIGALLAFFSIFLGSPLIALVMGLLLVLVFKFPSDYISKSVTTNLLQVGIILIGLTISASSATEIALKYFPYISAFVIIIFFIGLFLANLFKVDRSLGILIASGTAICGATAMAAISPLIKSKPKDLLAALTIISVSYTHLTLPTICSV
;
A
#
# COMPACT_ATOMS: atom_id res chain seq x y z
N MET A 1 -19.52 -22.23 -9.33
CA MET A 1 -20.47 -21.16 -9.56
C MET A 1 -19.98 -19.80 -9.04
N LYS A 2 -19.54 -19.67 -7.76
CA LYS A 2 -19.05 -18.39 -7.18
C LYS A 2 -17.79 -17.84 -7.87
N LEU A 3 -16.87 -18.71 -8.27
CA LEU A 3 -15.61 -18.35 -8.94
C LEU A 3 -15.86 -17.83 -10.38
N ILE A 4 -16.86 -18.39 -11.07
CA ILE A 4 -17.25 -17.97 -12.42
C ILE A 4 -17.88 -16.57 -12.39
N ILE A 5 -18.71 -16.29 -11.38
CA ILE A 5 -19.30 -14.96 -11.17
C ILE A 5 -18.22 -13.92 -10.86
N GLY A 6 -17.23 -14.27 -10.03
CA GLY A 6 -16.07 -13.41 -9.73
C GLY A 6 -15.24 -13.09 -10.98
N ALA A 7 -14.95 -14.10 -11.80
CA ALA A 7 -14.23 -13.93 -13.06
C ALA A 7 -15.00 -13.08 -14.08
N LEU A 8 -16.31 -13.26 -14.17
CA LEU A 8 -17.18 -12.47 -15.07
C LEU A 8 -17.25 -11.00 -14.64
N LEU A 9 -17.34 -10.73 -13.36
CA LEU A 9 -17.32 -9.37 -12.80
C LEU A 9 -15.95 -8.71 -12.95
N ALA A 10 -14.86 -9.45 -12.78
CA ALA A 10 -13.51 -8.96 -13.05
C ALA A 10 -13.33 -8.59 -14.54
N PHE A 11 -13.83 -9.44 -15.44
CA PHE A 11 -13.79 -9.16 -16.88
C PHE A 11 -14.64 -7.92 -17.26
N PHE A 12 -15.82 -7.79 -16.67
CA PHE A 12 -16.70 -6.62 -16.87
C PHE A 12 -16.06 -5.32 -16.33
N SER A 13 -15.35 -5.41 -15.19
CA SER A 13 -14.62 -4.29 -14.61
C SER A 13 -13.48 -3.78 -15.50
N ILE A 14 -12.77 -4.69 -16.17
CA ILE A 14 -11.71 -4.34 -17.15
C ILE A 14 -12.32 -3.59 -18.35
N PHE A 15 -13.53 -4.00 -18.78
CA PHE A 15 -14.21 -3.36 -19.90
C PHE A 15 -14.71 -1.94 -19.60
N LEU A 16 -15.07 -1.66 -18.34
CA LEU A 16 -15.48 -0.31 -17.90
C LEU A 16 -14.32 0.67 -17.71
N GLY A 17 -13.07 0.19 -17.64
CA GLY A 17 -11.88 1.03 -17.57
C GLY A 17 -11.74 1.94 -16.34
N SER A 18 -12.63 1.80 -15.34
CA SER A 18 -12.63 2.63 -14.15
C SER A 18 -12.19 1.85 -12.90
N PRO A 19 -11.02 2.20 -12.31
CA PRO A 19 -10.51 1.52 -11.11
C PRO A 19 -11.45 1.62 -9.90
N LEU A 20 -12.20 2.71 -9.81
CA LEU A 20 -13.14 2.97 -8.73
C LEU A 20 -14.32 1.98 -8.77
N ILE A 21 -14.86 1.74 -9.97
CA ILE A 21 -15.96 0.78 -10.17
C ILE A 21 -15.46 -0.64 -9.86
N ALA A 22 -14.23 -0.97 -10.27
CA ALA A 22 -13.60 -2.25 -9.95
C ALA A 22 -13.52 -2.50 -8.44
N LEU A 23 -13.10 -1.50 -7.68
CA LEU A 23 -12.96 -1.59 -6.24
C LEU A 23 -14.32 -1.74 -5.54
N VAL A 24 -15.31 -0.94 -5.92
CA VAL A 24 -16.67 -0.99 -5.36
C VAL A 24 -17.34 -2.34 -5.68
N MET A 25 -17.21 -2.82 -6.91
CA MET A 25 -17.74 -4.12 -7.32
C MET A 25 -17.07 -5.27 -6.56
N GLY A 26 -15.76 -5.23 -6.38
CA GLY A 26 -15.00 -6.20 -5.58
C GLY A 26 -15.46 -6.21 -4.12
N LEU A 27 -15.62 -5.03 -3.52
CA LEU A 27 -16.11 -4.90 -2.14
C LEU A 27 -17.54 -5.44 -1.98
N LEU A 28 -18.44 -5.08 -2.86
CA LEU A 28 -19.82 -5.58 -2.87
C LEU A 28 -19.86 -7.11 -3.00
N LEU A 29 -19.02 -7.68 -3.84
CA LEU A 29 -18.92 -9.11 -4.05
C LEU A 29 -18.53 -9.84 -2.76
N VAL A 30 -17.52 -9.32 -2.04
CA VAL A 30 -17.08 -9.89 -0.76
C VAL A 30 -18.18 -9.77 0.31
N LEU A 31 -18.87 -8.65 0.39
CA LEU A 31 -19.93 -8.41 1.36
C LEU A 31 -21.16 -9.32 1.11
N VAL A 32 -21.57 -9.47 -0.15
CA VAL A 32 -22.76 -10.27 -0.52
C VAL A 32 -22.50 -11.77 -0.39
N PHE A 33 -21.32 -12.25 -0.81
CA PHE A 33 -21.04 -13.68 -0.86
C PHE A 33 -20.40 -14.24 0.42
N LYS A 34 -20.05 -13.37 1.42
CA LYS A 34 -19.41 -13.78 2.68
C LYS A 34 -18.40 -14.92 2.43
N PHE A 35 -17.34 -14.63 1.66
CA PHE A 35 -16.29 -15.62 1.43
C PHE A 35 -15.61 -15.93 2.78
N PRO A 36 -15.57 -17.19 3.21
CA PRO A 36 -14.77 -17.55 4.39
C PRO A 36 -13.31 -17.15 4.13
N SER A 37 -12.68 -16.56 5.14
CA SER A 37 -11.30 -16.03 5.09
C SER A 37 -10.25 -17.04 4.62
N ASP A 38 -10.55 -18.33 4.70
CA ASP A 38 -9.66 -19.43 4.28
C ASP A 38 -9.71 -19.71 2.76
N TYR A 39 -10.72 -19.22 2.04
CA TYR A 39 -10.88 -19.53 0.61
C TYR A 39 -9.98 -18.69 -0.30
N ILE A 40 -9.59 -17.51 0.15
CA ILE A 40 -8.58 -16.69 -0.54
C ILE A 40 -7.26 -16.95 0.18
N SER A 41 -6.59 -18.04 -0.17
CA SER A 41 -5.26 -18.31 0.31
C SER A 41 -4.42 -17.04 0.14
N LYS A 42 -3.75 -16.63 1.20
CA LYS A 42 -2.83 -15.47 1.22
C LYS A 42 -1.86 -15.52 0.02
N SER A 43 -1.55 -16.72 -0.44
CA SER A 43 -0.73 -17.02 -1.61
C SER A 43 -1.37 -16.54 -2.92
N VAL A 44 -2.67 -16.73 -3.13
CA VAL A 44 -3.35 -16.33 -4.37
C VAL A 44 -3.43 -14.81 -4.49
N THR A 45 -3.75 -14.12 -3.40
CA THR A 45 -3.80 -12.65 -3.37
C THR A 45 -2.42 -12.04 -3.63
N THR A 46 -1.38 -12.62 -3.02
CA THR A 46 0.00 -12.15 -3.22
C THR A 46 0.47 -12.39 -4.66
N ASN A 47 0.17 -13.57 -5.23
CA ASN A 47 0.55 -13.87 -6.61
C ASN A 47 -0.18 -12.98 -7.62
N LEU A 48 -1.45 -12.68 -7.40
CA LEU A 48 -2.21 -11.75 -8.26
C LEU A 48 -1.63 -10.34 -8.23
N LEU A 49 -1.27 -9.86 -7.03
CA LEU A 49 -0.60 -8.58 -6.87
C LEU A 49 0.75 -8.56 -7.61
N GLN A 50 1.56 -9.61 -7.45
CA GLN A 50 2.85 -9.74 -8.13
C GLN A 50 2.70 -9.73 -9.64
N VAL A 51 1.74 -10.46 -10.18
CA VAL A 51 1.45 -10.46 -11.63
C VAL A 51 1.04 -9.07 -12.09
N GLY A 52 0.19 -8.36 -11.34
CA GLY A 52 -0.18 -6.98 -11.64
C GLY A 52 1.01 -6.03 -11.70
N ILE A 53 1.93 -6.14 -10.74
CA ILE A 53 3.16 -5.33 -10.71
C ILE A 53 4.07 -5.66 -11.90
N ILE A 54 4.23 -6.94 -12.25
CA ILE A 54 5.03 -7.38 -13.41
C ILE A 54 4.43 -6.82 -14.71
N LEU A 55 3.11 -6.89 -14.88
CA LEU A 55 2.44 -6.36 -16.06
C LEU A 55 2.63 -4.85 -16.21
N ILE A 56 2.50 -4.10 -15.11
CA ILE A 56 2.79 -2.66 -15.09
C ILE A 56 4.26 -2.41 -15.44
N GLY A 57 5.19 -3.20 -14.87
CA GLY A 57 6.62 -3.08 -15.19
C GLY A 57 6.94 -3.33 -16.67
N LEU A 58 6.24 -4.25 -17.33
CA LEU A 58 6.41 -4.55 -18.74
C LEU A 58 5.90 -3.42 -19.67
N THR A 59 5.00 -2.56 -19.20
CA THR A 59 4.52 -1.41 -20.00
C THR A 59 5.53 -0.26 -20.05
N ILE A 60 6.51 -0.25 -19.14
CA ILE A 60 7.53 0.78 -19.06
C ILE A 60 8.70 0.38 -19.97
N SER A 61 9.07 1.26 -20.91
CA SER A 61 10.25 1.02 -21.76
C SER A 61 11.51 0.93 -20.90
N ALA A 62 12.26 -0.15 -21.06
CA ALA A 62 13.47 -0.40 -20.27
C ALA A 62 14.52 0.72 -20.39
N SER A 63 14.66 1.33 -21.57
CA SER A 63 15.59 2.45 -21.79
C SER A 63 15.17 3.69 -21.02
N SER A 64 13.89 4.06 -21.06
CA SER A 64 13.36 5.21 -20.31
C SER A 64 13.40 4.96 -18.80
N ALA A 65 13.13 3.74 -18.35
CA ALA A 65 13.17 3.36 -16.95
C ALA A 65 14.60 3.47 -16.37
N THR A 66 15.61 3.00 -17.10
CA THR A 66 17.00 3.08 -16.63
C THR A 66 17.52 4.51 -16.59
N GLU A 67 17.20 5.33 -17.57
CA GLU A 67 17.60 6.74 -17.60
C GLU A 67 16.98 7.52 -16.42
N ILE A 68 15.67 7.35 -16.21
CA ILE A 68 14.95 7.97 -15.08
C ILE A 68 15.49 7.46 -13.74
N ALA A 69 15.70 6.15 -13.62
CA ALA A 69 16.20 5.55 -12.39
C ALA A 69 17.59 6.10 -12.03
N LEU A 70 18.54 6.08 -12.97
CA LEU A 70 19.90 6.59 -12.72
C LEU A 70 19.92 8.07 -12.33
N LYS A 71 19.05 8.88 -12.94
CA LYS A 71 18.96 10.31 -12.69
C LYS A 71 18.33 10.63 -11.34
N TYR A 72 17.24 9.97 -10.98
CA TYR A 72 16.43 10.32 -9.81
C TYR A 72 16.69 9.44 -8.59
N PHE A 73 17.27 8.26 -8.75
CA PHE A 73 17.52 7.32 -7.66
C PHE A 73 18.29 7.96 -6.48
N PRO A 74 19.38 8.72 -6.68
CA PRO A 74 20.11 9.33 -5.56
C PRO A 74 19.26 10.36 -4.81
N TYR A 75 18.43 11.13 -5.52
CA TYR A 75 17.55 12.13 -4.90
C TYR A 75 16.42 11.46 -4.10
N ILE A 76 15.80 10.43 -4.66
CA ILE A 76 14.74 9.67 -3.98
C ILE A 76 15.31 8.96 -2.75
N SER A 77 16.47 8.32 -2.87
CA SER A 77 17.12 7.64 -1.75
C SER A 77 17.46 8.61 -0.63
N ALA A 78 18.04 9.77 -0.95
CA ALA A 78 18.33 10.81 0.02
C ALA A 78 17.06 11.30 0.71
N PHE A 79 15.99 11.54 -0.05
CA PHE A 79 14.72 11.98 0.49
C PHE A 79 14.12 10.96 1.46
N VAL A 80 14.07 9.68 1.08
CA VAL A 80 13.56 8.60 1.95
C VAL A 80 14.35 8.51 3.26
N ILE A 81 15.68 8.57 3.18
CA ILE A 81 16.55 8.54 4.35
C ILE A 81 16.28 9.73 5.26
N ILE A 82 16.19 10.93 4.71
CA ILE A 82 15.94 12.15 5.46
C ILE A 82 14.59 12.07 6.18
N ILE A 83 13.51 11.70 5.47
CA ILE A 83 12.17 11.57 6.04
C ILE A 83 12.13 10.50 7.14
N PHE A 84 12.82 9.38 6.95
CA PHE A 84 12.90 8.32 7.95
C PHE A 84 13.56 8.83 9.25
N PHE A 85 14.71 9.50 9.14
CA PHE A 85 15.39 10.05 10.31
C PHE A 85 14.63 11.19 10.98
N ILE A 86 13.98 12.05 10.21
CA ILE A 86 13.08 13.08 10.76
C ILE A 86 11.94 12.42 11.53
N GLY A 87 11.32 11.38 10.96
CA GLY A 87 10.25 10.62 11.63
C GLY A 87 10.72 10.01 12.95
N LEU A 88 11.90 9.40 12.99
CA LEU A 88 12.48 8.86 14.23
C LEU A 88 12.78 9.96 15.25
N PHE A 89 13.31 11.09 14.79
CA PHE A 89 13.60 12.24 15.64
C PHE A 89 12.31 12.79 16.29
N LEU A 90 11.25 12.98 15.48
CA LEU A 90 9.95 13.42 15.98
C LEU A 90 9.35 12.41 16.96
N ALA A 91 9.40 11.12 16.65
CA ALA A 91 8.89 10.07 17.53
C ALA A 91 9.58 10.11 18.89
N ASN A 92 10.89 10.34 18.90
CA ASN A 92 11.67 10.48 20.15
C ASN A 92 11.32 11.78 20.91
N LEU A 93 11.16 12.88 20.17
CA LEU A 93 10.77 14.17 20.74
C LEU A 93 9.40 14.12 21.43
N PHE A 94 8.42 13.45 20.79
CA PHE A 94 7.08 13.25 21.34
C PHE A 94 7.00 12.08 22.32
N LYS A 95 8.13 11.44 22.66
CA LYS A 95 8.19 10.30 23.59
C LYS A 95 7.24 9.16 23.21
N VAL A 96 7.10 8.92 21.89
CA VAL A 96 6.33 7.79 21.34
C VAL A 96 7.10 6.49 21.59
N ASP A 97 6.39 5.42 21.88
CA ASP A 97 6.99 4.09 22.01
C ASP A 97 7.88 3.77 20.80
N ARG A 98 9.10 3.29 21.06
CA ARG A 98 10.11 3.04 20.03
C ARG A 98 9.58 2.16 18.88
N SER A 99 8.79 1.14 19.22
CA SER A 99 8.17 0.24 18.25
C SER A 99 7.22 1.00 17.31
N LEU A 100 6.32 1.79 17.89
CA LEU A 100 5.35 2.59 17.17
C LEU A 100 6.04 3.69 16.33
N GLY A 101 7.06 4.34 16.88
CA GLY A 101 7.84 5.38 16.20
C GLY A 101 8.54 4.86 14.95
N ILE A 102 9.18 3.68 15.03
CA ILE A 102 9.83 3.04 13.86
C ILE A 102 8.78 2.67 12.80
N LEU A 103 7.64 2.14 13.20
CA LEU A 103 6.57 1.78 12.26
C LEU A 103 6.04 3.01 11.50
N ILE A 104 5.76 4.10 12.21
CA ILE A 104 5.26 5.34 11.58
C ILE A 104 6.34 5.96 10.68
N ALA A 105 7.59 6.04 11.15
CA ALA A 105 8.69 6.60 10.37
C ALA A 105 8.93 5.82 9.07
N SER A 106 8.91 4.49 9.13
CA SER A 106 9.08 3.64 7.94
C SER A 106 7.89 3.72 7.00
N GLY A 107 6.68 3.76 7.56
CA GLY A 107 5.47 3.90 6.76
C GLY A 107 5.42 5.23 6.01
N THR A 108 5.74 6.34 6.67
CA THR A 108 5.79 7.67 6.03
C THR A 108 6.89 7.82 4.99
N ALA A 109 8.04 7.18 5.22
CA ALA A 109 9.18 7.31 4.33
C ALA A 109 9.06 6.51 3.02
N ILE A 110 8.33 5.40 3.02
CA ILE A 110 8.30 4.48 1.87
C ILE A 110 6.87 4.38 1.31
N CYS A 111 6.13 3.32 1.69
CA CYS A 111 4.84 3.00 1.08
C CYS A 111 3.71 2.75 2.10
N GLY A 112 3.80 3.30 3.28
CA GLY A 112 2.76 3.17 4.30
C GLY A 112 2.63 1.75 4.84
N ALA A 113 1.45 1.16 4.67
CA ALA A 113 1.08 -0.12 5.26
C ALA A 113 2.04 -1.28 4.93
N THR A 114 2.54 -1.33 3.69
CA THR A 114 3.42 -2.42 3.23
C THR A 114 4.77 -2.38 3.94
N ALA A 115 5.36 -1.18 4.09
CA ALA A 115 6.61 -1.00 4.81
C ALA A 115 6.46 -1.37 6.30
N MET A 116 5.36 -0.95 6.93
CA MET A 116 5.07 -1.31 8.32
C MET A 116 4.88 -2.81 8.51
N ALA A 117 4.14 -3.47 7.60
CA ALA A 117 3.94 -4.92 7.65
C ALA A 117 5.25 -5.70 7.49
N ALA A 118 6.18 -5.21 6.66
CA ALA A 118 7.48 -5.82 6.46
C ALA A 118 8.42 -5.64 7.68
N ILE A 119 8.41 -4.46 8.30
CA ILE A 119 9.30 -4.13 9.43
C ILE A 119 8.77 -4.67 10.76
N SER A 120 7.44 -4.78 10.92
CA SER A 120 6.79 -5.27 12.14
C SER A 120 7.39 -6.56 12.72
N PRO A 121 7.59 -7.63 11.95
CA PRO A 121 8.20 -8.85 12.46
C PRO A 121 9.68 -8.67 12.80
N LEU A 122 10.42 -7.81 12.09
CA LEU A 122 11.85 -7.56 12.32
C LEU A 122 12.09 -6.89 13.67
N ILE A 123 11.25 -5.92 14.04
CA ILE A 123 11.35 -5.21 15.32
C ILE A 123 10.54 -5.91 16.43
N LYS A 124 9.90 -7.05 16.12
CA LYS A 124 9.01 -7.78 17.04
C LYS A 124 7.94 -6.88 17.65
N SER A 125 7.34 -6.01 16.84
CA SER A 125 6.32 -5.08 17.30
C SER A 125 5.07 -5.82 17.78
N LYS A 126 4.38 -5.24 18.76
CA LYS A 126 3.10 -5.79 19.22
C LYS A 126 2.03 -5.54 18.14
N PRO A 127 1.08 -6.47 17.95
CA PRO A 127 -0.01 -6.27 16.99
C PRO A 127 -0.78 -4.96 17.17
N LYS A 128 -0.94 -4.51 18.41
CA LYS A 128 -1.59 -3.24 18.73
C LYS A 128 -0.83 -2.03 18.18
N ASP A 129 0.50 -2.06 18.20
CA ASP A 129 1.33 -0.96 17.70
C ASP A 129 1.26 -0.87 16.18
N LEU A 130 1.23 -2.03 15.50
CA LEU A 130 1.02 -2.10 14.06
C LEU A 130 -0.34 -1.55 13.65
N LEU A 131 -1.42 -1.96 14.34
CA LEU A 131 -2.76 -1.46 14.07
C LEU A 131 -2.87 0.05 14.33
N ALA A 132 -2.28 0.55 15.41
CA ALA A 132 -2.25 1.98 15.72
C ALA A 132 -1.51 2.77 14.61
N ALA A 133 -0.33 2.29 14.19
CA ALA A 133 0.44 2.93 13.13
C ALA A 133 -0.32 2.94 11.79
N LEU A 134 -0.97 1.83 11.42
CA LEU A 134 -1.80 1.73 10.22
C LEU A 134 -2.97 2.72 10.26
N THR A 135 -3.65 2.84 11.40
CA THR A 135 -4.75 3.77 11.58
C THR A 135 -4.29 5.22 11.44
N ILE A 136 -3.20 5.60 12.10
CA ILE A 136 -2.64 6.95 12.04
C ILE A 136 -2.30 7.33 10.60
N ILE A 137 -1.60 6.47 9.87
CA ILE A 137 -1.20 6.74 8.49
C ILE A 137 -2.41 6.78 7.55
N SER A 138 -3.37 5.87 7.70
CA SER A 138 -4.59 5.88 6.88
C SER A 138 -5.38 7.16 7.05
N VAL A 139 -5.57 7.63 8.28
CA VAL A 139 -6.27 8.88 8.57
C VAL A 139 -5.49 10.07 8.01
N SER A 140 -4.18 10.12 8.22
CA SER A 140 -3.33 11.21 7.71
C SER A 140 -3.38 11.30 6.19
N TYR A 141 -3.30 10.19 5.48
CA TYR A 141 -3.37 10.18 4.02
C TYR A 141 -4.73 10.61 3.50
N THR A 142 -5.81 10.20 4.15
CA THR A 142 -7.16 10.64 3.80
C THR A 142 -7.29 12.16 3.92
N HIS A 143 -6.82 12.73 5.03
CA HIS A 143 -6.88 14.18 5.26
C HIS A 143 -5.96 14.99 4.33
N LEU A 144 -4.81 14.45 3.94
CA LEU A 144 -3.90 15.11 3.02
C LEU A 144 -4.39 15.05 1.57
N THR A 145 -5.10 14.00 1.18
CA THR A 145 -5.60 13.84 -0.20
C THR A 145 -6.89 14.62 -0.46
N LEU A 146 -7.75 14.81 0.55
CA LEU A 146 -9.00 15.56 0.39
C LEU A 146 -8.81 16.98 -0.14
N PRO A 147 -7.88 17.82 0.39
CA PRO A 147 -7.65 19.16 -0.12
C PRO A 147 -7.13 19.19 -1.56
N THR A 148 -6.34 18.20 -1.97
CA THR A 148 -5.77 18.16 -3.32
C THR A 148 -6.80 17.77 -4.38
N ILE A 149 -7.85 17.03 -4.01
CA ILE A 149 -8.96 16.69 -4.92
C ILE A 149 -9.91 17.87 -5.12
N CYS A 150 -10.06 18.74 -4.11
CA CYS A 150 -10.93 19.91 -4.20
C CYS A 150 -10.30 21.12 -4.92
N SER A 151 -9.02 21.06 -5.28
CA SER A 151 -8.30 22.16 -5.95
C SER A 151 -8.16 21.99 -7.47
N VAL A 152 -8.87 21.02 -8.07
CA VAL A 152 -8.89 20.78 -9.53
C VAL A 152 -10.18 21.29 -10.15
#